data_396da8ab0b7e1b098596157db2dc32ab
#
_entry.id   396da8ab0b7e1b098596157db2dc32ab
#
_cell.length_a   1.000
_cell.length_b   1.000
_cell.length_c   1.000
_cell.angle_alpha   90.00
_cell.angle_beta   90.00
_cell.angle_gamma   90.00
#
_symmetry.space_group_name_H-M   'P 1'
#
loop_
_entity.id
_entity.type
_entity.pdbx_description
1 polymer ?
#
loop_
_entity_poly.entity_id
_entity_poly.type
_entity_poly.pdbx_seq_one_letter_code
_entity_poly.pdbx_strand_id
1 'polypeptide(L)'
;MTTADLSALADATAAAVGGAVSVMDPQGYVVAYSSVPGQPIDDVRRDGILGKQVPARYMVHHIDPDFRRSSTVHVVDVAGALPRLAVAVSADGEYLGSIWCIVSTPPSGPPDRGVVTALTRAAAAAAPLLLARLRPTGPGNPRARALLTDPAVVTSPGSPFAVVAATVDSAQPEALLVQLGGLLELTFGGDADSGFIVDDHVVFFVVARDDDRGVAEEAEEVRRRAEVAFGVPVTFAIGGPHARPAVARAHAHWTLGAIETGSYTTTFAQSRVPVTLKRASDALSDVPLAIPAVERMLTYDAAEGTDYGATVLALLAHESNVAAASASLYLHANTFRYRLRRTRELFDLDLDDPDTRLLVWMSLRLRAGR
;
A
#
# COMPACT_ATOMS: atom_id res chain seq x y z
N MET A 1 5.09 -12.14 17.96
CA MET A 1 4.25 -11.64 19.10
C MET A 1 3.17 -10.81 18.47
N THR A 2 1.93 -11.20 18.59
CA THR A 2 0.85 -10.80 17.68
C THR A 2 -0.21 -9.95 18.41
N THR A 3 -1.14 -9.37 17.65
CA THR A 3 -2.38 -8.75 18.15
C THR A 3 -3.12 -9.69 19.12
N ALA A 4 -3.01 -11.00 18.94
CA ALA A 4 -3.50 -12.02 19.85
C ALA A 4 -2.94 -11.87 21.28
N ASP A 5 -1.69 -11.46 21.45
CA ASP A 5 -1.07 -11.29 22.78
C ASP A 5 -1.65 -10.05 23.51
N LEU A 6 -1.91 -8.94 22.79
CA LEU A 6 -2.58 -7.76 23.37
C LEU A 6 -4.05 -8.03 23.69
N SER A 7 -4.76 -8.81 22.88
CA SER A 7 -6.13 -9.20 23.14
C SER A 7 -6.23 -10.14 24.36
N ALA A 8 -5.32 -11.11 24.48
CA ALA A 8 -5.24 -11.99 25.65
C ALA A 8 -4.91 -11.18 26.92
N LEU A 9 -4.01 -10.19 26.82
CA LEU A 9 -3.73 -9.28 27.92
C LEU A 9 -4.95 -8.43 28.32
N ALA A 10 -5.69 -7.93 27.33
CA ALA A 10 -6.93 -7.17 27.59
C ALA A 10 -8.00 -8.03 28.29
N ASP A 11 -8.18 -9.29 27.84
CA ASP A 11 -9.12 -10.24 28.47
C ASP A 11 -8.71 -10.60 29.91
N ALA A 12 -7.43 -10.91 30.13
CA ALA A 12 -6.90 -11.22 31.46
C ALA A 12 -7.03 -10.00 32.41
N THR A 13 -6.75 -8.82 31.92
CA THR A 13 -6.90 -7.56 32.69
C THR A 13 -8.38 -7.32 33.02
N ALA A 14 -9.28 -7.49 32.06
CA ALA A 14 -10.72 -7.33 32.24
C ALA A 14 -11.26 -8.29 33.30
N ALA A 15 -10.83 -9.53 33.30
CA ALA A 15 -11.20 -10.53 34.31
C ALA A 15 -10.69 -10.12 35.72
N ALA A 16 -9.49 -9.54 35.82
CA ALA A 16 -8.91 -9.11 37.08
C ALA A 16 -9.56 -7.84 37.66
N VAL A 17 -10.01 -6.91 36.82
CA VAL A 17 -10.59 -5.62 37.27
C VAL A 17 -12.12 -5.62 37.28
N GLY A 18 -12.78 -6.64 36.72
CA GLY A 18 -14.24 -6.71 36.63
C GLY A 18 -14.86 -5.66 35.71
N GLY A 19 -14.11 -5.20 34.70
CA GLY A 19 -14.52 -4.13 33.78
C GLY A 19 -14.20 -4.46 32.33
N ALA A 20 -14.52 -3.54 31.43
CA ALA A 20 -14.21 -3.70 30.00
C ALA A 20 -12.95 -2.95 29.63
N VAL A 21 -11.95 -3.64 29.09
CA VAL A 21 -10.63 -3.09 28.80
C VAL A 21 -10.42 -2.82 27.33
N SER A 22 -9.80 -1.69 26.99
CA SER A 22 -9.31 -1.35 25.67
C SER A 22 -7.85 -0.90 25.76
N VAL A 23 -7.02 -1.35 24.83
CA VAL A 23 -5.62 -0.94 24.67
C VAL A 23 -5.57 -0.05 23.43
N MET A 24 -4.92 1.10 23.56
CA MET A 24 -4.84 2.11 22.51
C MET A 24 -3.40 2.51 22.26
N ASP A 25 -3.10 2.85 20.99
CA ASP A 25 -1.82 3.43 20.60
C ASP A 25 -1.74 4.94 20.89
N PRO A 26 -0.59 5.61 20.65
CA PRO A 26 -0.44 7.04 20.93
C PRO A 26 -1.35 7.95 20.08
N GLN A 27 -1.87 7.47 18.97
CA GLN A 27 -2.79 8.15 18.07
C GLN A 27 -4.26 7.90 18.41
N GLY A 28 -4.55 7.07 19.44
CA GLY A 28 -5.91 6.74 19.88
C GLY A 28 -6.58 5.65 19.06
N TYR A 29 -5.83 4.87 18.28
CA TYR A 29 -6.38 3.68 17.65
C TYR A 29 -6.54 2.55 18.66
N VAL A 30 -7.67 1.86 18.60
CA VAL A 30 -7.94 0.68 19.44
C VAL A 30 -7.18 -0.51 18.85
N VAL A 31 -6.08 -0.89 19.49
CA VAL A 31 -5.20 -1.97 19.04
C VAL A 31 -5.58 -3.34 19.61
N ALA A 32 -6.26 -3.37 20.74
CA ALA A 32 -6.86 -4.56 21.34
C ALA A 32 -7.97 -4.17 22.29
N TYR A 33 -8.89 -5.09 22.52
CA TYR A 33 -9.97 -4.93 23.50
C TYR A 33 -10.39 -6.28 24.07
N SER A 34 -10.95 -6.24 25.29
CA SER A 34 -11.46 -7.45 25.94
C SER A 34 -12.83 -7.85 25.37
N SER A 35 -13.05 -9.16 25.26
CA SER A 35 -14.29 -9.76 24.76
C SER A 35 -14.94 -10.74 25.76
N VAL A 36 -14.75 -10.48 27.05
CA VAL A 36 -15.33 -11.31 28.12
C VAL A 36 -16.84 -11.06 28.23
N PRO A 37 -17.69 -12.11 28.36
CA PRO A 37 -19.13 -11.94 28.47
C PRO A 37 -19.57 -11.09 29.69
N GLY A 38 -20.63 -10.28 29.52
CA GLY A 38 -21.20 -9.48 30.60
C GLY A 38 -20.46 -8.18 30.94
N GLN A 39 -19.47 -7.79 30.15
CA GLN A 39 -18.73 -6.54 30.34
C GLN A 39 -19.62 -5.31 30.10
N PRO A 40 -19.38 -4.19 30.82
CA PRO A 40 -20.06 -2.93 30.56
C PRO A 40 -19.66 -2.40 29.18
N ILE A 41 -20.66 -2.02 28.39
CA ILE A 41 -20.49 -1.43 27.07
C ILE A 41 -21.29 -0.13 27.00
N ASP A 42 -20.66 0.94 26.58
CA ASP A 42 -21.30 2.21 26.23
C ASP A 42 -21.06 2.55 24.74
N ASP A 43 -21.73 3.62 24.30
CA ASP A 43 -21.64 4.05 22.91
C ASP A 43 -20.21 4.43 22.50
N VAL A 44 -19.44 5.05 23.42
CA VAL A 44 -18.04 5.44 23.17
C VAL A 44 -17.15 4.22 22.88
N ARG A 45 -17.33 3.15 23.69
CA ARG A 45 -16.58 1.90 23.47
C ARG A 45 -17.01 1.22 22.17
N ARG A 46 -18.32 1.13 21.93
CA ARG A 46 -18.87 0.52 20.72
C ARG A 46 -18.34 1.25 19.48
N ASP A 47 -18.45 2.58 19.45
CA ASP A 47 -18.00 3.40 18.34
C ASP A 47 -16.47 3.31 18.15
N GLY A 48 -15.71 3.30 19.26
CA GLY A 48 -14.26 3.14 19.23
C GLY A 48 -13.80 1.77 18.68
N ILE A 49 -14.50 0.68 19.04
CA ILE A 49 -14.18 -0.66 18.52
C ILE A 49 -14.57 -0.77 17.05
N LEU A 50 -15.76 -0.34 16.66
CA LEU A 50 -16.25 -0.41 15.28
C LEU A 50 -15.44 0.51 14.35
N GLY A 51 -15.10 1.72 14.82
CA GLY A 51 -14.29 2.69 14.10
C GLY A 51 -12.79 2.44 14.21
N LYS A 52 -12.37 1.46 15.01
CA LYS A 52 -10.94 1.18 15.35
C LYS A 52 -10.19 2.39 15.91
N GLN A 53 -10.88 3.45 16.29
CA GLN A 53 -10.29 4.70 16.82
C GLN A 53 -11.25 5.36 17.82
N VAL A 54 -10.68 6.02 18.81
CA VAL A 54 -11.47 6.85 19.75
C VAL A 54 -12.15 7.98 18.97
N PRO A 55 -13.47 8.19 19.12
CA PRO A 55 -14.14 9.29 18.46
C PRO A 55 -13.48 10.64 18.80
N ALA A 56 -13.34 11.53 17.82
CA ALA A 56 -12.57 12.77 17.92
C ALA A 56 -12.93 13.63 19.14
N ARG A 57 -14.22 13.67 19.52
CA ARG A 57 -14.72 14.42 20.69
C ARG A 57 -14.16 13.94 22.04
N TYR A 58 -13.60 12.72 22.10
CA TYR A 58 -13.03 12.13 23.32
C TYR A 58 -11.50 12.06 23.27
N MET A 59 -10.89 12.49 22.18
CA MET A 59 -9.43 12.48 22.03
C MET A 59 -8.70 13.38 23.03
N VAL A 60 -9.37 14.41 23.59
CA VAL A 60 -8.77 15.34 24.56
C VAL A 60 -8.08 14.63 25.73
N HIS A 61 -8.66 13.54 26.22
CA HIS A 61 -8.09 12.75 27.31
C HIS A 61 -6.85 11.92 26.89
N HIS A 62 -6.75 11.58 25.60
CA HIS A 62 -5.62 10.82 25.07
C HIS A 62 -4.42 11.69 24.69
N ILE A 63 -4.66 12.97 24.39
CA ILE A 63 -3.60 13.91 24.01
C ILE A 63 -3.06 14.72 25.20
N ASP A 64 -3.67 14.60 26.40
CA ASP A 64 -3.26 15.30 27.60
C ASP A 64 -1.80 14.96 27.97
N PRO A 65 -0.88 15.95 27.97
CA PRO A 65 0.53 15.72 28.24
C PRO A 65 0.80 15.20 29.67
N ASP A 66 -0.04 15.57 30.64
CA ASP A 66 0.15 15.16 32.03
C ASP A 66 -0.26 13.69 32.21
N PHE A 67 -1.37 13.28 31.57
CA PHE A 67 -1.73 11.87 31.50
C PHE A 67 -0.63 11.02 30.84
N ARG A 68 -0.10 11.46 29.70
CA ARG A 68 0.91 10.73 28.95
C ARG A 68 2.23 10.52 29.71
N ARG A 69 2.56 11.45 30.62
CA ARG A 69 3.76 11.36 31.46
C ARG A 69 3.52 10.64 32.80
N SER A 70 2.26 10.37 33.11
CA SER A 70 1.88 9.75 34.39
C SER A 70 2.09 8.25 34.36
N SER A 71 2.61 7.69 35.45
CA SER A 71 2.65 6.24 35.69
C SER A 71 1.51 5.75 36.59
N THR A 72 0.60 6.64 36.99
CA THR A 72 -0.50 6.33 37.91
C THR A 72 -1.80 6.04 37.14
N VAL A 73 -2.73 5.36 37.82
CA VAL A 73 -4.08 5.16 37.29
C VAL A 73 -4.92 6.41 37.55
N HIS A 74 -5.51 6.93 36.50
CA HIS A 74 -6.40 8.10 36.54
C HIS A 74 -7.85 7.67 36.50
N VAL A 75 -8.70 8.36 37.28
CA VAL A 75 -10.16 8.29 37.12
C VAL A 75 -10.55 9.33 36.09
N VAL A 76 -11.18 8.91 35.02
CA VAL A 76 -11.59 9.78 33.92
C VAL A 76 -13.10 9.75 33.80
N ASP A 77 -13.71 10.91 34.01
CA ASP A 77 -15.14 11.12 33.77
C ASP A 77 -15.33 11.61 32.33
N VAL A 78 -16.10 10.85 31.57
CA VAL A 78 -16.36 11.12 30.16
C VAL A 78 -17.82 11.46 30.00
N ALA A 79 -18.12 12.69 29.63
CA ALA A 79 -19.50 13.18 29.51
C ALA A 79 -20.35 12.29 28.59
N GLY A 80 -21.46 11.77 29.13
CA GLY A 80 -22.37 10.89 28.41
C GLY A 80 -21.90 9.46 28.24
N ALA A 81 -20.91 9.04 29.02
CA ALA A 81 -20.34 7.67 28.98
C ALA A 81 -20.16 7.12 30.41
N LEU A 82 -19.91 5.81 30.50
CA LEU A 82 -19.58 5.17 31.79
C LEU A 82 -18.20 5.66 32.29
N PRO A 83 -18.01 5.74 33.63
CA PRO A 83 -16.72 6.15 34.19
C PRO A 83 -15.58 5.19 33.81
N ARG A 84 -14.40 5.74 33.69
CA ARG A 84 -13.21 5.02 33.23
C ARG A 84 -12.04 5.16 34.18
N LEU A 85 -11.27 4.09 34.26
CA LEU A 85 -9.91 4.15 34.79
C LEU A 85 -8.94 4.07 33.61
N ALA A 86 -7.95 4.92 33.59
CA ALA A 86 -6.96 4.97 32.51
C ALA A 86 -5.54 4.94 33.09
N VAL A 87 -4.65 4.26 32.41
CA VAL A 87 -3.22 4.24 32.71
C VAL A 87 -2.42 4.40 31.43
N ALA A 88 -1.41 5.26 31.46
CA ALA A 88 -0.48 5.41 30.36
C ALA A 88 0.47 4.19 30.32
N VAL A 89 0.84 3.79 29.11
CA VAL A 89 1.87 2.76 28.85
C VAL A 89 3.08 3.47 28.30
N SER A 90 4.21 3.32 28.98
CA SER A 90 5.48 3.97 28.59
C SER A 90 6.64 3.01 28.76
N ALA A 91 7.70 3.19 27.97
CA ALA A 91 8.99 2.54 28.14
C ALA A 91 10.09 3.55 27.86
N ASP A 92 11.14 3.55 28.68
CA ASP A 92 12.32 4.43 28.56
C ASP A 92 11.94 5.94 28.47
N GLY A 93 10.84 6.35 29.10
CA GLY A 93 10.33 7.73 29.08
C GLY A 93 9.50 8.09 27.85
N GLU A 94 9.33 7.17 26.91
CA GLU A 94 8.49 7.35 25.72
C GLU A 94 7.07 6.81 25.94
N TYR A 95 6.06 7.60 25.58
CA TYR A 95 4.66 7.20 25.64
C TYR A 95 4.32 6.27 24.48
N LEU A 96 3.90 5.05 24.80
CA LEU A 96 3.60 3.97 23.83
C LEU A 96 2.10 3.76 23.62
N GLY A 97 1.25 4.38 24.42
CA GLY A 97 -0.18 4.19 24.35
C GLY A 97 -0.83 4.18 25.74
N SER A 98 -2.03 3.62 25.84
CA SER A 98 -2.80 3.62 27.08
C SER A 98 -3.72 2.42 27.21
N ILE A 99 -4.03 2.06 28.45
CA ILE A 99 -5.06 1.07 28.80
C ILE A 99 -6.22 1.79 29.46
N TRP A 100 -7.42 1.54 28.97
CA TRP A 100 -8.68 2.11 29.45
C TRP A 100 -9.59 1.01 29.94
N CYS A 101 -10.11 1.14 31.15
CA CYS A 101 -11.04 0.22 31.77
C CYS A 101 -12.36 0.94 32.06
N ILE A 102 -13.47 0.45 31.52
CA ILE A 102 -14.81 0.92 31.88
C ILE A 102 -15.20 0.22 33.18
N VAL A 103 -15.66 1.00 34.16
CA VAL A 103 -16.21 0.48 35.41
C VAL A 103 -17.71 0.76 35.48
N SER A 104 -18.48 -0.20 36.02
CA SER A 104 -19.95 -0.06 36.08
C SER A 104 -20.44 1.02 37.06
N THR A 105 -19.63 1.34 38.07
CA THR A 105 -19.96 2.30 39.13
C THR A 105 -18.77 3.26 39.29
N PRO A 106 -19.03 4.58 39.35
CA PRO A 106 -17.97 5.54 39.63
C PRO A 106 -17.36 5.22 41.01
N PRO A 107 -16.04 5.25 41.15
CA PRO A 107 -15.42 5.10 42.45
C PRO A 107 -15.84 6.29 43.34
N SER A 108 -16.40 5.99 44.50
CA SER A 108 -16.78 7.01 45.50
C SER A 108 -15.57 7.60 46.25
N GLY A 109 -14.35 7.28 45.79
CA GLY A 109 -13.05 7.65 46.35
C GLY A 109 -11.91 7.18 45.46
N PRO A 110 -10.69 7.09 45.95
CA PRO A 110 -9.59 6.55 45.19
C PRO A 110 -9.91 5.10 44.72
N PRO A 111 -9.45 4.71 43.52
CA PRO A 111 -9.67 3.35 43.00
C PRO A 111 -9.16 2.29 43.96
N ASP A 112 -9.80 1.13 43.93
CA ASP A 112 -9.37 -0.04 44.73
C ASP A 112 -7.89 -0.40 44.41
N ARG A 113 -7.12 -0.70 45.47
CA ARG A 113 -5.69 -1.01 45.34
C ARG A 113 -5.43 -2.23 44.45
N GLY A 114 -6.33 -3.22 44.47
CA GLY A 114 -6.23 -4.40 43.60
C GLY A 114 -6.39 -4.04 42.13
N VAL A 115 -7.37 -3.18 41.83
CA VAL A 115 -7.62 -2.66 40.48
C VAL A 115 -6.44 -1.81 39.98
N VAL A 116 -5.92 -0.92 40.82
CA VAL A 116 -4.73 -0.11 40.48
C VAL A 116 -3.53 -1.03 40.18
N THR A 117 -3.28 -2.03 41.01
CA THR A 117 -2.19 -2.98 40.80
C THR A 117 -2.36 -3.78 39.50
N ALA A 118 -3.58 -4.22 39.21
CA ALA A 118 -3.87 -4.98 37.99
C ALA A 118 -3.64 -4.13 36.73
N LEU A 119 -4.12 -2.88 36.71
CA LEU A 119 -3.93 -1.96 35.58
C LEU A 119 -2.45 -1.56 35.40
N THR A 120 -1.73 -1.28 36.48
CA THR A 120 -0.29 -0.97 36.42
C THR A 120 0.51 -2.16 35.90
N ARG A 121 0.18 -3.38 36.34
CA ARG A 121 0.81 -4.61 35.83
C ARG A 121 0.50 -4.82 34.35
N ALA A 122 -0.75 -4.57 33.94
CA ALA A 122 -1.16 -4.65 32.54
C ALA A 122 -0.42 -3.63 31.69
N ALA A 123 -0.22 -2.39 32.18
CA ALA A 123 0.57 -1.38 31.47
C ALA A 123 2.03 -1.81 31.28
N ALA A 124 2.66 -2.36 32.34
CA ALA A 124 4.02 -2.90 32.25
C ALA A 124 4.13 -4.07 31.25
N ALA A 125 3.11 -4.97 31.22
CA ALA A 125 3.07 -6.09 30.28
C ALA A 125 2.75 -5.64 28.84
N ALA A 126 1.95 -4.58 28.65
CA ALA A 126 1.63 -4.01 27.36
C ALA A 126 2.83 -3.25 26.72
N ALA A 127 3.71 -2.68 27.54
CA ALA A 127 4.81 -1.85 27.06
C ALA A 127 5.70 -2.54 26.02
N PRO A 128 6.26 -3.75 26.24
CA PRO A 128 7.05 -4.43 25.21
C PRO A 128 6.22 -4.81 23.97
N LEU A 129 4.92 -5.10 24.12
CA LEU A 129 4.03 -5.45 23.04
C LEU A 129 3.72 -4.22 22.16
N LEU A 130 3.41 -3.11 22.79
CA LEU A 130 3.19 -1.83 22.10
C LEU A 130 4.50 -1.30 21.52
N LEU A 131 5.61 -1.40 22.22
CA LEU A 131 6.91 -1.00 21.69
C LEU A 131 7.29 -1.83 20.46
N ALA A 132 7.04 -3.13 20.46
CA ALA A 132 7.24 -3.99 19.30
C ALA A 132 6.32 -3.60 18.13
N ARG A 133 5.11 -3.09 18.44
CA ARG A 133 4.14 -2.63 17.45
C ARG A 133 4.42 -1.19 16.97
N LEU A 134 4.88 -0.32 17.87
CA LEU A 134 5.19 1.11 17.61
C LEU A 134 6.62 1.36 17.20
N ARG A 135 7.52 0.40 17.48
CA ARG A 135 8.79 0.42 16.75
C ARG A 135 8.35 0.36 15.30
N PRO A 136 8.45 1.47 14.54
CA PRO A 136 8.34 1.34 13.13
C PRO A 136 9.30 0.21 12.80
N THR A 137 8.83 -0.83 12.21
CA THR A 137 9.66 -1.56 11.30
C THR A 137 9.93 -0.50 10.22
N GLY A 138 10.65 0.53 10.62
CA GLY A 138 11.09 1.61 9.77
C GLY A 138 11.89 0.98 8.63
N PRO A 139 12.41 1.74 7.69
CA PRO A 139 13.21 1.21 6.58
C PRO A 139 14.38 0.31 7.02
N GLY A 140 14.38 -0.14 8.24
CA GLY A 140 15.36 -0.98 8.92
C GLY A 140 14.91 -2.35 9.41
N ASN A 141 13.70 -2.86 9.12
CA ASN A 141 13.37 -4.24 9.46
C ASN A 141 14.34 -5.20 8.73
N PRO A 142 15.30 -5.85 9.45
CA PRO A 142 16.32 -6.68 8.79
C PRO A 142 15.69 -7.85 8.03
N ARG A 143 14.54 -8.37 8.52
CA ARG A 143 13.84 -9.49 7.90
C ARG A 143 13.10 -9.05 6.64
N ALA A 144 12.35 -7.96 6.67
CA ALA A 144 11.73 -7.39 5.48
C ALA A 144 12.78 -7.01 4.45
N ARG A 145 13.92 -6.43 4.88
CA ARG A 145 15.03 -6.15 3.99
C ARG A 145 15.57 -7.43 3.35
N ALA A 146 15.85 -8.48 4.12
CA ALA A 146 16.32 -9.75 3.57
C ALA A 146 15.33 -10.36 2.57
N LEU A 147 14.03 -10.41 2.92
CA LEU A 147 12.97 -10.89 2.04
C LEU A 147 12.89 -10.09 0.73
N LEU A 148 13.02 -8.78 0.81
CA LEU A 148 12.87 -7.90 -0.35
C LEU A 148 14.13 -7.77 -1.20
N THR A 149 15.35 -7.97 -0.64
CA THR A 149 16.60 -7.68 -1.37
C THR A 149 17.44 -8.91 -1.68
N ASP A 150 17.29 -10.02 -0.93
CA ASP A 150 18.06 -11.23 -1.16
C ASP A 150 17.33 -12.19 -2.11
N PRO A 151 17.82 -12.38 -3.35
CA PRO A 151 17.19 -13.28 -4.32
C PRO A 151 17.31 -14.75 -3.94
N ALA A 152 18.20 -15.11 -3.00
CA ALA A 152 18.37 -16.47 -2.53
C ALA A 152 17.28 -16.88 -1.51
N VAL A 153 16.59 -15.93 -0.91
CA VAL A 153 15.50 -16.22 0.01
C VAL A 153 14.32 -16.80 -0.76
N VAL A 154 14.08 -18.08 -0.51
CA VAL A 154 12.91 -18.82 -1.00
C VAL A 154 12.09 -19.23 0.20
N THR A 155 10.82 -18.92 0.18
CA THR A 155 9.89 -19.33 1.24
C THR A 155 9.38 -20.74 1.00
N SER A 156 8.82 -21.35 2.04
CA SER A 156 8.26 -22.70 1.95
C SER A 156 7.20 -22.77 0.83
N PRO A 157 7.11 -23.91 0.11
CA PRO A 157 6.04 -24.12 -0.83
C PRO A 157 4.67 -23.96 -0.13
N GLY A 158 3.80 -23.12 -0.69
CA GLY A 158 2.47 -22.85 -0.12
C GLY A 158 2.35 -21.54 0.67
N SER A 159 3.42 -20.76 0.81
CA SER A 159 3.37 -19.43 1.43
C SER A 159 3.97 -18.38 0.49
N PRO A 160 3.28 -18.05 -0.60
CA PRO A 160 3.77 -17.01 -1.51
C PRO A 160 3.65 -15.62 -0.87
N PHE A 161 4.41 -14.68 -1.41
CA PHE A 161 4.42 -13.29 -0.99
C PHE A 161 3.99 -12.37 -2.13
N ALA A 162 3.18 -11.38 -1.81
CA ALA A 162 2.98 -10.21 -2.62
C ALA A 162 3.84 -9.04 -2.10
N VAL A 163 4.15 -8.11 -2.97
CA VAL A 163 4.84 -6.88 -2.61
C VAL A 163 4.05 -5.70 -3.15
N VAL A 164 3.71 -4.79 -2.25
CA VAL A 164 3.14 -3.49 -2.60
C VAL A 164 4.29 -2.50 -2.75
N ALA A 165 4.47 -1.96 -3.94
CA ALA A 165 5.36 -0.84 -4.20
C ALA A 165 4.52 0.44 -4.31
N ALA A 166 4.98 1.54 -3.70
CA ALA A 166 4.24 2.79 -3.75
C ALA A 166 5.18 3.99 -3.88
N THR A 167 4.71 4.99 -4.62
CA THR A 167 5.36 6.29 -4.76
C THR A 167 4.36 7.42 -4.54
N VAL A 168 4.87 8.60 -4.19
CA VAL A 168 4.09 9.82 -3.97
C VAL A 168 4.57 10.91 -4.91
N ASP A 169 3.64 11.65 -5.49
CA ASP A 169 3.96 12.80 -6.34
C ASP A 169 4.21 14.05 -5.47
N SER A 170 5.44 14.15 -4.97
CA SER A 170 5.86 15.22 -4.06
C SER A 170 7.31 15.62 -4.30
N ALA A 171 7.60 16.90 -4.10
CA ALA A 171 8.97 17.42 -4.14
C ALA A 171 9.86 16.93 -2.96
N GLN A 172 9.24 16.43 -1.89
CA GLN A 172 9.94 15.88 -0.72
C GLN A 172 9.29 14.54 -0.32
N PRO A 173 9.51 13.47 -1.08
CA PRO A 173 8.79 12.21 -0.91
C PRO A 173 9.20 11.40 0.33
N GLU A 174 10.44 11.55 0.85
CA GLU A 174 11.03 10.62 1.82
C GLU A 174 10.21 10.48 3.10
N ALA A 175 9.81 11.61 3.70
CA ALA A 175 9.00 11.59 4.93
C ALA A 175 7.61 10.96 4.68
N LEU A 176 7.00 11.26 3.53
CA LEU A 176 5.70 10.72 3.15
C LEU A 176 5.79 9.22 2.86
N LEU A 177 6.87 8.74 2.26
CA LEU A 177 7.09 7.31 1.98
C LEU A 177 7.24 6.50 3.28
N VAL A 178 7.92 7.05 4.29
CA VAL A 178 8.00 6.40 5.61
C VAL A 178 6.62 6.33 6.28
N GLN A 179 5.84 7.43 6.22
CA GLN A 179 4.47 7.44 6.73
C GLN A 179 3.55 6.46 5.97
N LEU A 180 3.71 6.37 4.64
CA LEU A 180 2.98 5.44 3.80
C LEU A 180 3.32 3.99 4.13
N GLY A 181 4.60 3.68 4.37
CA GLY A 181 5.04 2.38 4.87
C GLY A 181 4.38 2.02 6.21
N GLY A 182 4.28 2.97 7.12
CA GLY A 182 3.56 2.81 8.39
C GLY A 182 2.05 2.56 8.20
N LEU A 183 1.40 3.23 7.26
CA LEU A 183 -0.01 2.97 6.92
C LEU A 183 -0.22 1.56 6.34
N LEU A 184 0.69 1.11 5.47
CA LEU A 184 0.67 -0.25 4.93
C LEU A 184 0.87 -1.28 6.05
N GLU A 185 1.76 -1.01 6.99
CA GLU A 185 2.00 -1.88 8.13
C GLU A 185 0.78 -1.98 9.07
N LEU A 186 0.04 -0.89 9.28
CA LEU A 186 -1.21 -0.91 10.03
C LEU A 186 -2.30 -1.75 9.36
N THR A 187 -2.29 -1.85 8.03
CA THR A 187 -3.29 -2.59 7.27
C THR A 187 -2.91 -4.05 7.08
N PHE A 188 -1.67 -4.30 6.65
CA PHE A 188 -1.17 -5.63 6.29
C PHE A 188 -0.27 -6.25 7.36
N GLY A 189 0.14 -5.47 8.36
CA GLY A 189 1.00 -5.93 9.45
C GLY A 189 0.25 -6.89 10.37
N GLY A 190 0.99 -7.84 10.91
CA GLY A 190 0.48 -8.87 11.81
C GLY A 190 1.32 -10.14 11.77
N ASP A 191 2.01 -10.34 10.65
CA ASP A 191 2.94 -11.46 10.48
C ASP A 191 4.40 -11.03 10.70
N ALA A 192 5.20 -11.92 11.26
CA ALA A 192 6.63 -11.71 11.48
C ALA A 192 7.41 -11.47 10.17
N ASP A 193 6.81 -11.85 9.04
CA ASP A 193 7.38 -11.77 7.69
C ASP A 193 6.89 -10.54 6.91
N SER A 194 6.02 -9.72 7.49
CA SER A 194 5.55 -8.47 6.92
C SER A 194 6.44 -7.30 7.32
N GLY A 195 6.56 -6.30 6.46
CA GLY A 195 7.31 -5.08 6.74
C GLY A 195 7.71 -4.35 5.46
N PHE A 196 8.38 -3.20 5.62
CA PHE A 196 8.74 -2.37 4.47
C PHE A 196 10.19 -1.90 4.48
N ILE A 197 10.63 -1.51 3.30
CA ILE A 197 11.84 -0.73 3.08
C ILE A 197 11.49 0.48 2.21
N VAL A 198 12.27 1.55 2.31
CA VAL A 198 12.29 2.64 1.34
C VAL A 198 13.57 2.54 0.55
N ASP A 199 13.47 2.53 -0.76
CA ASP A 199 14.58 2.40 -1.69
C ASP A 199 14.24 3.14 -2.99
N ASP A 200 15.14 4.00 -3.45
CA ASP A 200 15.02 4.80 -4.69
C ASP A 200 13.65 5.52 -4.81
N HIS A 201 13.25 6.24 -3.76
CA HIS A 201 11.98 6.98 -3.69
C HIS A 201 10.71 6.12 -3.84
N VAL A 202 10.82 4.83 -3.55
CA VAL A 202 9.71 3.88 -3.53
C VAL A 202 9.67 3.18 -2.17
N VAL A 203 8.48 3.09 -1.57
CA VAL A 203 8.26 2.18 -0.45
C VAL A 203 7.88 0.82 -0.98
N PHE A 204 8.54 -0.24 -0.51
CA PHE A 204 8.23 -1.64 -0.81
C PHE A 204 7.76 -2.33 0.46
N PHE A 205 6.54 -2.77 0.49
CA PHE A 205 5.96 -3.53 1.59
C PHE A 205 5.75 -4.99 1.20
N VAL A 206 6.30 -5.92 1.98
CA VAL A 206 6.13 -7.36 1.76
C VAL A 206 4.99 -7.89 2.63
N VAL A 207 4.13 -8.71 2.06
CA VAL A 207 3.01 -9.36 2.74
C VAL A 207 2.89 -10.82 2.33
N ALA A 208 2.68 -11.72 3.31
CA ALA A 208 2.47 -13.15 3.06
C ALA A 208 1.02 -13.38 2.58
N ARG A 209 0.81 -13.34 1.28
CA ARG A 209 -0.51 -13.52 0.60
C ARG A 209 -0.34 -14.19 -0.75
N ASP A 210 -1.29 -15.02 -1.10
CA ASP A 210 -1.38 -15.74 -2.38
C ASP A 210 -2.36 -15.10 -3.39
N ASP A 211 -2.97 -14.00 -3.01
CA ASP A 211 -3.99 -13.27 -3.78
C ASP A 211 -3.53 -11.82 -4.01
N ASP A 212 -3.11 -11.52 -5.25
CA ASP A 212 -2.69 -10.17 -5.66
C ASP A 212 -3.89 -9.21 -5.79
N ARG A 213 -5.06 -9.74 -6.10
CA ARG A 213 -6.28 -8.94 -6.24
C ARG A 213 -6.79 -8.44 -4.90
N GLY A 214 -6.88 -9.31 -3.89
CA GLY A 214 -7.26 -8.92 -2.54
C GLY A 214 -6.28 -7.93 -1.93
N VAL A 215 -4.96 -8.14 -2.15
CA VAL A 215 -3.93 -7.17 -1.75
C VAL A 215 -4.12 -5.83 -2.46
N ALA A 216 -4.49 -5.81 -3.75
CA ALA A 216 -4.74 -4.57 -4.49
C ALA A 216 -5.98 -3.83 -3.98
N GLU A 217 -7.05 -4.54 -3.65
CA GLU A 217 -8.27 -3.95 -3.10
C GLU A 217 -8.03 -3.30 -1.72
N GLU A 218 -7.29 -3.99 -0.83
CA GLU A 218 -6.90 -3.45 0.47
C GLU A 218 -5.90 -2.27 0.31
N ALA A 219 -4.93 -2.38 -0.59
CA ALA A 219 -3.97 -1.31 -0.89
C ALA A 219 -4.66 -0.06 -1.45
N GLU A 220 -5.70 -0.20 -2.27
CA GLU A 220 -6.48 0.92 -2.80
C GLU A 220 -7.16 1.71 -1.68
N GLU A 221 -7.61 1.05 -0.62
CA GLU A 221 -8.17 1.75 0.55
C GLU A 221 -7.08 2.53 1.31
N VAL A 222 -5.87 1.95 1.46
CA VAL A 222 -4.72 2.67 2.05
C VAL A 222 -4.33 3.87 1.18
N ARG A 223 -4.30 3.70 -0.14
CA ARG A 223 -3.98 4.76 -1.09
C ARG A 223 -4.90 5.98 -0.91
N ARG A 224 -6.22 5.74 -0.90
CA ARG A 224 -7.21 6.82 -0.72
C ARG A 224 -7.04 7.56 0.60
N ARG A 225 -6.76 6.84 1.68
CA ARG A 225 -6.48 7.45 3.00
C ARG A 225 -5.20 8.26 2.99
N ALA A 226 -4.15 7.73 2.36
CA ALA A 226 -2.87 8.41 2.24
C ALA A 226 -3.00 9.72 1.43
N GLU A 227 -3.74 9.72 0.31
CA GLU A 227 -3.97 10.92 -0.48
C GLU A 227 -4.72 12.01 0.29
N VAL A 228 -5.74 11.62 1.06
CA VAL A 228 -6.45 12.57 1.94
C VAL A 228 -5.52 13.15 3.01
N ALA A 229 -4.64 12.32 3.58
CA ALA A 229 -3.73 12.75 4.64
C ALA A 229 -2.56 13.59 4.11
N PHE A 230 -2.04 13.26 2.93
CA PHE A 230 -0.83 13.87 2.36
C PHE A 230 -1.15 15.05 1.42
N GLY A 231 -2.35 15.08 0.85
CA GLY A 231 -2.75 16.10 -0.13
C GLY A 231 -2.05 15.98 -1.48
N VAL A 232 -1.46 14.81 -1.79
CA VAL A 232 -0.73 14.54 -3.04
C VAL A 232 -1.15 13.19 -3.63
N PRO A 233 -1.05 13.00 -4.96
CA PRO A 233 -1.33 11.72 -5.59
C PRO A 233 -0.40 10.61 -5.09
N VAL A 234 -0.96 9.42 -4.95
CA VAL A 234 -0.23 8.21 -4.55
C VAL A 234 -0.49 7.10 -5.54
N THR A 235 0.57 6.49 -6.06
CA THR A 235 0.49 5.38 -7.01
C THR A 235 0.94 4.09 -6.33
N PHE A 236 0.13 3.05 -6.44
CA PHE A 236 0.46 1.71 -5.95
C PHE A 236 0.59 0.71 -7.09
N ALA A 237 1.60 -0.16 -6.99
CA ALA A 237 1.79 -1.30 -7.86
C ALA A 237 2.02 -2.57 -7.04
N ILE A 238 1.29 -3.63 -7.35
CA ILE A 238 1.38 -4.90 -6.64
C ILE A 238 2.11 -5.92 -7.53
N GLY A 239 3.19 -6.49 -7.00
CA GLY A 239 3.92 -7.60 -7.58
C GLY A 239 3.69 -8.89 -6.81
N GLY A 240 3.69 -10.01 -7.51
CA GLY A 240 3.42 -11.33 -6.96
C GLY A 240 1.98 -11.79 -7.27
N PRO A 241 1.50 -12.85 -6.61
CA PRO A 241 2.19 -13.63 -5.58
C PRO A 241 3.37 -14.45 -6.13
N HIS A 242 4.43 -14.57 -5.34
CA HIS A 242 5.61 -15.34 -5.75
C HIS A 242 6.32 -15.97 -4.53
N ALA A 243 6.88 -17.18 -4.71
CA ALA A 243 7.64 -17.86 -3.66
C ALA A 243 8.98 -17.17 -3.29
N ARG A 244 9.44 -16.24 -4.13
CA ARG A 244 10.61 -15.39 -3.87
C ARG A 244 10.14 -13.94 -3.75
N PRO A 245 10.14 -13.36 -2.55
CA PRO A 245 9.69 -11.98 -2.36
C PRO A 245 10.46 -10.94 -3.17
N ALA A 246 11.77 -11.16 -3.39
CA ALA A 246 12.59 -10.29 -4.24
C ALA A 246 12.10 -10.25 -5.71
N VAL A 247 11.54 -11.35 -6.22
CA VAL A 247 10.92 -11.38 -7.55
C VAL A 247 9.60 -10.62 -7.55
N ALA A 248 8.77 -10.79 -6.53
CA ALA A 248 7.54 -10.01 -6.36
C ALA A 248 7.87 -8.50 -6.27
N ARG A 249 8.93 -8.12 -5.54
CA ARG A 249 9.43 -6.74 -5.50
C ARG A 249 9.81 -6.23 -6.89
N ALA A 250 10.58 -7.02 -7.66
CA ALA A 250 10.97 -6.65 -9.02
C ALA A 250 9.73 -6.44 -9.92
N HIS A 251 8.72 -7.30 -9.82
CA HIS A 251 7.46 -7.15 -10.56
C HIS A 251 6.73 -5.85 -10.18
N ALA A 252 6.62 -5.53 -8.88
CA ALA A 252 6.01 -4.29 -8.41
C ALA A 252 6.79 -3.05 -8.89
N HIS A 253 8.12 -3.07 -8.80
CA HIS A 253 8.98 -1.98 -9.26
C HIS A 253 8.86 -1.76 -10.78
N TRP A 254 8.91 -2.83 -11.57
CA TRP A 254 8.74 -2.73 -13.03
C TRP A 254 7.36 -2.21 -13.41
N THR A 255 6.33 -2.55 -12.62
CA THR A 255 4.97 -2.06 -12.84
C THR A 255 4.92 -0.55 -12.61
N LEU A 256 5.47 -0.03 -11.52
CA LEU A 256 5.58 1.42 -11.30
C LEU A 256 6.32 2.13 -12.42
N GLY A 257 7.44 1.57 -12.89
CA GLY A 257 8.22 2.16 -13.98
C GLY A 257 7.58 2.11 -15.36
N ALA A 258 6.52 1.32 -15.55
CA ALA A 258 5.82 1.14 -16.83
C ALA A 258 4.46 1.87 -16.90
N ILE A 259 4.05 2.53 -15.83
CA ILE A 259 2.77 3.24 -15.72
C ILE A 259 3.04 4.72 -15.42
N GLU A 260 2.09 5.58 -15.72
CA GLU A 260 2.16 7.00 -15.33
C GLU A 260 1.91 7.12 -13.83
N THR A 261 2.58 8.07 -13.17
CA THR A 261 2.28 8.43 -11.79
C THR A 261 0.91 9.07 -11.69
N GLY A 262 0.12 8.68 -10.66
CA GLY A 262 -1.23 9.20 -10.50
C GLY A 262 -1.94 8.56 -9.30
N SER A 263 -3.24 8.77 -9.25
CA SER A 263 -4.10 8.32 -8.15
C SER A 263 -4.74 6.96 -8.47
N TYR A 264 -3.96 5.87 -8.51
CA TYR A 264 -4.51 4.53 -8.76
C TYR A 264 -3.63 3.39 -8.22
N THR A 265 -4.24 2.22 -8.15
CA THR A 265 -3.61 0.95 -7.78
C THR A 265 -3.71 -0.02 -8.94
N THR A 266 -2.63 -0.72 -9.26
CA THR A 266 -2.62 -1.76 -10.30
C THR A 266 -1.75 -2.96 -9.90
N THR A 267 -1.96 -4.10 -10.57
CA THR A 267 -1.13 -5.30 -10.36
C THR A 267 -0.21 -5.55 -11.55
N PHE A 268 0.87 -6.30 -11.31
CA PHE A 268 1.75 -6.77 -12.39
C PHE A 268 0.98 -7.58 -13.43
N ALA A 269 0.00 -8.38 -13.01
CA ALA A 269 -0.83 -9.17 -13.91
C ALA A 269 -1.64 -8.30 -14.88
N GLN A 270 -2.22 -7.20 -14.38
CA GLN A 270 -2.97 -6.22 -15.20
C GLN A 270 -2.05 -5.40 -16.11
N SER A 271 -0.82 -5.11 -15.65
CA SER A 271 0.14 -4.27 -16.35
C SER A 271 1.19 -5.06 -17.14
N ARG A 272 0.97 -6.38 -17.37
CA ARG A 272 1.95 -7.25 -18.01
C ARG A 272 2.45 -6.72 -19.36
N VAL A 273 1.54 -6.24 -20.20
CA VAL A 273 1.90 -5.73 -21.55
C VAL A 273 2.76 -4.46 -21.46
N PRO A 274 2.36 -3.37 -20.78
CA PRO A 274 3.20 -2.19 -20.66
C PRO A 274 4.53 -2.48 -19.97
N VAL A 275 4.56 -3.32 -18.93
CA VAL A 275 5.81 -3.74 -18.28
C VAL A 275 6.74 -4.47 -19.24
N THR A 276 6.23 -5.45 -20.00
CA THR A 276 7.04 -6.20 -20.96
C THR A 276 7.61 -5.28 -22.05
N LEU A 277 6.78 -4.38 -22.59
CA LEU A 277 7.24 -3.42 -23.60
C LEU A 277 8.30 -2.46 -23.03
N LYS A 278 8.08 -1.89 -21.85
CA LYS A 278 9.04 -1.01 -21.19
C LYS A 278 10.39 -1.73 -20.96
N ARG A 279 10.35 -2.94 -20.41
CA ARG A 279 11.54 -3.77 -20.19
C ARG A 279 12.27 -4.12 -21.50
N ALA A 280 11.52 -4.44 -22.55
CA ALA A 280 12.09 -4.67 -23.87
C ALA A 280 12.74 -3.39 -24.43
N SER A 281 12.07 -2.24 -24.27
CA SER A 281 12.62 -0.94 -24.67
C SER A 281 13.94 -0.64 -23.96
N ASP A 282 14.00 -0.84 -22.65
CA ASP A 282 15.19 -0.58 -21.84
C ASP A 282 16.35 -1.53 -22.22
N ALA A 283 16.05 -2.81 -22.40
CA ALA A 283 17.05 -3.82 -22.81
C ALA A 283 17.60 -3.62 -24.24
N LEU A 284 16.85 -2.96 -25.09
CA LEU A 284 17.18 -2.71 -26.49
C LEU A 284 17.57 -1.25 -26.74
N SER A 285 17.79 -0.44 -25.70
CA SER A 285 18.14 0.97 -25.81
C SER A 285 19.40 1.21 -26.63
N ASP A 286 20.38 0.31 -26.51
CA ASP A 286 21.67 0.38 -27.19
C ASP A 286 21.71 -0.44 -28.49
N VAL A 287 20.65 -1.18 -28.78
CA VAL A 287 20.52 -1.95 -30.02
C VAL A 287 19.59 -1.21 -30.96
N PRO A 288 20.04 -0.73 -32.10
CA PRO A 288 19.13 -0.13 -33.05
C PRO A 288 18.14 -1.19 -33.56
N LEU A 289 16.94 -1.27 -32.94
CA LEU A 289 15.76 -1.89 -33.57
C LEU A 289 15.31 -1.05 -34.76
N ALA A 290 16.25 -0.45 -35.44
CA ALA A 290 15.97 0.40 -36.56
C ALA A 290 15.55 -0.48 -37.73
N ILE A 291 14.25 -0.62 -37.92
CA ILE A 291 13.76 -0.83 -39.28
C ILE A 291 13.94 0.53 -39.97
N PRO A 292 14.88 0.69 -40.91
CA PRO A 292 15.13 1.97 -41.54
C PRO A 292 13.88 2.60 -42.16
N ALA A 293 12.96 1.76 -42.59
CA ALA A 293 11.65 2.17 -43.11
C ALA A 293 10.76 2.88 -42.07
N VAL A 294 10.72 2.38 -40.82
CA VAL A 294 9.98 3.03 -39.72
C VAL A 294 10.60 4.37 -39.36
N GLU A 295 11.93 4.45 -39.31
CA GLU A 295 12.63 5.73 -39.07
C GLU A 295 12.31 6.77 -40.13
N ARG A 296 12.40 6.37 -41.42
CA ARG A 296 12.04 7.27 -42.54
C ARG A 296 10.59 7.71 -42.45
N MET A 297 9.67 6.82 -42.12
CA MET A 297 8.25 7.12 -41.98
C MET A 297 7.99 8.15 -40.87
N LEU A 298 8.56 7.96 -39.68
CA LEU A 298 8.35 8.86 -38.56
C LEU A 298 9.04 10.22 -38.78
N THR A 299 10.21 10.23 -39.44
CA THR A 299 10.88 11.47 -39.83
C THR A 299 10.05 12.22 -40.86
N TYR A 300 9.45 11.53 -41.83
CA TYR A 300 8.56 12.11 -42.82
C TYR A 300 7.28 12.67 -42.15
N ASP A 301 6.68 11.92 -41.23
CA ASP A 301 5.50 12.40 -40.48
C ASP A 301 5.80 13.71 -39.75
N ALA A 302 6.96 13.79 -39.10
CA ALA A 302 7.37 14.99 -38.38
C ALA A 302 7.65 16.19 -39.32
N ALA A 303 8.19 15.96 -40.52
CA ALA A 303 8.52 16.98 -41.48
C ALA A 303 7.31 17.51 -42.26
N GLU A 304 6.39 16.61 -42.64
CA GLU A 304 5.27 16.90 -43.54
C GLU A 304 3.93 17.03 -42.79
N GLY A 305 3.90 16.86 -41.48
CA GLY A 305 2.67 16.90 -40.67
C GLY A 305 1.69 15.78 -41.05
N THR A 306 2.22 14.60 -41.37
CA THR A 306 1.42 13.41 -41.70
C THR A 306 1.37 12.44 -40.51
N ASP A 307 0.50 11.44 -40.59
CA ASP A 307 0.28 10.45 -39.51
C ASP A 307 0.33 9.01 -40.03
N TYR A 308 1.34 8.69 -40.85
CA TYR A 308 1.52 7.33 -41.37
C TYR A 308 1.84 6.34 -40.26
N GLY A 309 2.70 6.73 -39.31
CA GLY A 309 3.02 5.94 -38.13
C GLY A 309 1.80 5.60 -37.28
N ALA A 310 0.96 6.60 -37.00
CA ALA A 310 -0.32 6.40 -36.28
C ALA A 310 -1.28 5.49 -37.09
N THR A 311 -1.32 5.63 -38.41
CA THR A 311 -2.14 4.78 -39.29
C THR A 311 -1.72 3.32 -39.25
N VAL A 312 -0.40 3.03 -39.33
CA VAL A 312 0.17 1.69 -39.23
C VAL A 312 -0.09 1.08 -37.84
N LEU A 313 0.15 1.88 -36.78
CA LEU A 313 -0.09 1.42 -35.41
C LEU A 313 -1.56 1.07 -35.17
N ALA A 314 -2.48 1.89 -35.66
CA ALA A 314 -3.91 1.60 -35.56
C ALA A 314 -4.31 0.31 -36.30
N LEU A 315 -3.77 0.10 -37.52
CA LEU A 315 -4.01 -1.14 -38.26
C LEU A 315 -3.58 -2.37 -37.46
N LEU A 316 -2.37 -2.33 -36.89
CA LEU A 316 -1.80 -3.46 -36.14
C LEU A 316 -2.55 -3.67 -34.81
N ALA A 317 -2.95 -2.61 -34.12
CA ALA A 317 -3.72 -2.67 -32.87
C ALA A 317 -5.13 -3.25 -33.05
N HIS A 318 -5.72 -3.11 -34.25
CA HIS A 318 -7.05 -3.61 -34.58
C HIS A 318 -7.02 -4.86 -35.50
N GLU A 319 -6.03 -5.72 -35.34
CA GLU A 319 -5.92 -7.01 -36.04
C GLU A 319 -6.08 -6.90 -37.58
N SER A 320 -5.59 -5.85 -38.17
CA SER A 320 -5.76 -5.49 -39.58
C SER A 320 -7.20 -5.21 -40.01
N ASN A 321 -8.10 -4.98 -39.09
CA ASN A 321 -9.47 -4.55 -39.38
C ASN A 321 -9.49 -3.04 -39.73
N VAL A 322 -9.53 -2.76 -41.03
CA VAL A 322 -9.51 -1.38 -41.56
C VAL A 322 -10.69 -0.54 -41.04
N ALA A 323 -11.86 -1.14 -40.85
CA ALA A 323 -13.01 -0.39 -40.36
C ALA A 323 -12.83 0.07 -38.90
N ALA A 324 -12.40 -0.85 -38.03
CA ALA A 324 -12.11 -0.54 -36.63
C ALA A 324 -10.93 0.44 -36.50
N ALA A 325 -9.84 0.21 -37.24
CA ALA A 325 -8.66 1.05 -37.23
C ALA A 325 -8.94 2.47 -37.77
N SER A 326 -9.71 2.61 -38.84
CA SER A 326 -10.08 3.93 -39.36
C SER A 326 -10.99 4.69 -38.38
N ALA A 327 -11.94 4.00 -37.75
CA ALA A 327 -12.81 4.60 -36.74
C ALA A 327 -12.02 5.09 -35.52
N SER A 328 -11.00 4.36 -35.05
CA SER A 328 -10.16 4.77 -33.91
C SER A 328 -9.36 6.05 -34.17
N LEU A 329 -9.09 6.37 -35.43
CA LEU A 329 -8.42 7.60 -35.84
C LEU A 329 -9.38 8.69 -36.38
N TYR A 330 -10.68 8.47 -36.26
CA TYR A 330 -11.72 9.36 -36.81
C TYR A 330 -11.56 9.61 -38.32
N LEU A 331 -11.10 8.59 -39.07
CA LEU A 331 -10.87 8.66 -40.51
C LEU A 331 -11.93 7.85 -41.28
N HIS A 332 -12.22 8.33 -42.50
CA HIS A 332 -12.97 7.50 -43.43
C HIS A 332 -12.14 6.32 -43.92
N ALA A 333 -12.75 5.12 -44.10
CA ALA A 333 -12.02 3.91 -44.47
C ALA A 333 -11.22 4.06 -45.81
N ASN A 334 -11.69 4.86 -46.75
CA ASN A 334 -10.96 5.11 -48.00
C ASN A 334 -9.70 5.94 -47.77
N THR A 335 -9.73 6.95 -46.90
CA THR A 335 -8.57 7.75 -46.51
C THR A 335 -7.55 6.88 -45.79
N PHE A 336 -8.02 6.00 -44.90
CA PHE A 336 -7.17 5.05 -44.20
C PHE A 336 -6.46 4.09 -45.16
N ARG A 337 -7.18 3.49 -46.12
CA ARG A 337 -6.59 2.62 -47.16
C ARG A 337 -5.61 3.38 -48.06
N TYR A 338 -5.90 4.62 -48.38
CA TYR A 338 -5.00 5.48 -49.15
C TYR A 338 -3.68 5.69 -48.39
N ARG A 339 -3.77 6.03 -47.09
CA ARG A 339 -2.55 6.20 -46.26
C ARG A 339 -1.74 4.91 -46.17
N LEU A 340 -2.34 3.74 -45.98
CA LEU A 340 -1.65 2.45 -45.96
C LEU A 340 -0.94 2.17 -47.29
N ARG A 341 -1.60 2.41 -48.41
CA ARG A 341 -0.95 2.23 -49.71
C ARG A 341 0.25 3.19 -49.88
N ARG A 342 0.10 4.45 -49.49
CA ARG A 342 1.21 5.42 -49.50
C ARG A 342 2.36 5.03 -48.59
N THR A 343 2.06 4.44 -47.43
CA THR A 343 3.10 3.93 -46.52
C THR A 343 3.95 2.85 -47.21
N ARG A 344 3.33 1.93 -47.92
CA ARG A 344 4.05 0.90 -48.67
C ARG A 344 4.90 1.51 -49.81
N GLU A 345 4.33 2.45 -50.57
CA GLU A 345 5.00 3.10 -51.66
C GLU A 345 6.20 3.98 -51.23
N LEU A 346 6.05 4.76 -50.19
CA LEU A 346 7.06 5.73 -49.75
C LEU A 346 8.19 5.11 -48.92
N PHE A 347 7.86 4.12 -48.11
CA PHE A 347 8.77 3.61 -47.10
C PHE A 347 9.19 2.16 -47.33
N ASP A 348 8.63 1.48 -48.34
CA ASP A 348 8.88 0.08 -48.65
C ASP A 348 8.57 -0.83 -47.44
N LEU A 349 7.42 -0.58 -46.79
CA LEU A 349 6.96 -1.32 -45.65
C LEU A 349 5.96 -2.40 -46.09
N ASP A 350 6.39 -3.66 -46.08
CA ASP A 350 5.56 -4.81 -46.35
C ASP A 350 4.95 -5.37 -45.05
N LEU A 351 3.73 -4.93 -44.73
CA LEU A 351 2.99 -5.41 -43.54
C LEU A 351 2.30 -6.76 -43.76
N ASP A 352 2.41 -7.36 -44.95
CA ASP A 352 1.91 -8.70 -45.23
C ASP A 352 2.93 -9.75 -44.79
N ASP A 353 4.22 -9.40 -44.74
CA ASP A 353 5.26 -10.23 -44.14
C ASP A 353 5.15 -10.24 -42.60
N PRO A 354 4.98 -11.40 -41.97
CA PRO A 354 4.74 -11.51 -40.52
C PRO A 354 5.91 -11.01 -39.66
N ASP A 355 7.16 -11.21 -40.09
CA ASP A 355 8.33 -10.79 -39.34
C ASP A 355 8.51 -9.26 -39.40
N THR A 356 8.37 -8.68 -40.58
CA THR A 356 8.33 -7.23 -40.76
C THR A 356 7.22 -6.59 -39.94
N ARG A 357 6.03 -7.16 -39.98
CA ARG A 357 4.86 -6.70 -39.21
C ARG A 357 5.11 -6.74 -37.70
N LEU A 358 5.70 -7.81 -37.18
CA LEU A 358 6.07 -7.91 -35.76
C LEU A 358 7.08 -6.82 -35.38
N LEU A 359 8.15 -6.67 -36.14
CA LEU A 359 9.20 -5.70 -35.87
C LEU A 359 8.70 -4.25 -35.98
N VAL A 360 7.86 -3.95 -36.98
CA VAL A 360 7.19 -2.63 -37.12
C VAL A 360 6.34 -2.34 -35.90
N TRP A 361 5.51 -3.30 -35.48
CA TRP A 361 4.64 -3.13 -34.33
C TRP A 361 5.44 -2.90 -33.05
N MET A 362 6.46 -3.72 -32.79
CA MET A 362 7.36 -3.52 -31.66
C MET A 362 8.01 -2.13 -31.71
N SER A 363 8.59 -1.73 -32.83
CA SER A 363 9.26 -0.44 -32.99
C SER A 363 8.34 0.74 -32.69
N LEU A 364 7.09 0.71 -33.17
CA LEU A 364 6.11 1.75 -32.93
C LEU A 364 5.62 1.78 -31.47
N ARG A 365 5.38 0.60 -30.87
CA ARG A 365 4.92 0.47 -29.47
C ARG A 365 6.00 0.88 -28.47
N LEU A 366 7.25 0.54 -28.71
CA LEU A 366 8.38 0.90 -27.84
C LEU A 366 8.68 2.40 -27.86
N ARG A 367 8.30 3.11 -28.94
CA ARG A 367 8.44 4.57 -29.04
C ARG A 367 7.27 5.31 -28.41
N ALA A 368 6.05 4.79 -28.50
CA ALA A 368 4.87 5.37 -27.89
C ALA A 368 4.91 5.33 -26.35
N GLY A 369 5.78 4.52 -25.75
CA GLY A 369 6.01 4.44 -24.30
C GLY A 369 7.24 5.23 -23.82
N ARG A 370 7.86 6.03 -24.68
CA ARG A 370 8.91 6.98 -24.32
C ARG A 370 8.33 8.40 -24.32
#